data_e255274a8048b64d34a2c7f5a33323d2
#
_entry.id   e255274a8048b64d34a2c7f5a33323d2
#
_cell.length_a   1.000
_cell.length_b   1.000
_cell.length_c   1.000
_cell.angle_alpha   90.00
_cell.angle_beta   90.00
_cell.angle_gamma   90.00
#
_symmetry.space_group_name_H-M   'P 1'
#
loop_
_entity.id
_entity.type
_entity.pdbx_description
1 polymer ?
#
loop_
_entity_poly.entity_id
_entity_poly.type
_entity_poly.pdbx_seq_one_letter_code
_entity_poly.pdbx_strand_id
1 'polypeptide(L)'
;MKGIIRAGMAALAAVALLGGGAARADKPLTLGVSVGLGNVAMEIAVREARAQGLDVKLVEFSDYISQNEGVNDGSLDANYYQHLPYLESMIAAKGYKLVPVALGYTSRMAIYSKKHRALAELPDGAAIAYPNDPVNTGHALLILQEAGLITLKPDVGTKATLRDVTANPRKLRFRELEGSIVARALDDVDAAVIYPGFVAVAGVKPESALYAEKDSSRYAIRWVTR
;
A
#
# COMPACT_ATOMS: atom_id res chain seq x y z
N MET A 1 15.36 -84.08 22.54
CA MET A 1 16.07 -82.90 22.10
C MET A 1 15.45 -82.46 20.81
N LYS A 2 14.34 -81.75 20.88
CA LYS A 2 13.66 -81.10 19.72
C LYS A 2 12.93 -79.93 20.33
N GLY A 3 13.30 -78.74 19.92
CA GLY A 3 12.58 -77.53 20.30
C GLY A 3 13.50 -76.30 20.15
N ILE A 4 13.01 -75.27 19.63
CA ILE A 4 13.59 -73.92 19.36
C ILE A 4 14.04 -73.80 17.93
N ILE A 5 13.11 -73.41 17.05
CA ILE A 5 13.23 -72.41 15.92
C ILE A 5 11.81 -72.13 15.45
N ARG A 6 11.11 -71.22 16.07
CA ARG A 6 9.88 -70.56 15.52
C ARG A 6 9.55 -69.30 16.34
N ALA A 7 10.40 -68.31 16.27
CA ALA A 7 10.05 -66.96 16.72
C ALA A 7 11.02 -65.98 16.06
N GLY A 8 10.68 -65.48 14.89
CA GLY A 8 11.59 -64.56 14.21
C GLY A 8 11.11 -64.03 12.86
N MET A 9 9.81 -64.02 12.59
CA MET A 9 9.31 -63.47 11.31
C MET A 9 7.93 -62.79 11.43
N ALA A 10 7.74 -61.98 12.45
CA ALA A 10 6.48 -61.21 12.65
C ALA A 10 6.71 -59.75 13.09
N ALA A 11 7.89 -59.18 12.84
CA ALA A 11 8.20 -57.81 13.32
C ALA A 11 8.72 -56.86 12.21
N LEU A 12 8.48 -57.15 10.94
CA LEU A 12 8.92 -56.25 9.81
C LEU A 12 7.80 -55.80 8.87
N ALA A 13 6.53 -55.87 9.29
CA ALA A 13 5.40 -55.43 8.42
C ALA A 13 4.60 -54.23 8.98
N ALA A 14 5.10 -53.51 10.00
CA ALA A 14 4.35 -52.43 10.66
C ALA A 14 4.99 -51.04 10.57
N VAL A 15 5.97 -50.81 9.67
CA VAL A 15 6.62 -49.47 9.52
C VAL A 15 6.35 -48.81 8.15
N ALA A 16 5.54 -49.41 7.28
CA ALA A 16 5.28 -48.88 5.96
C ALA A 16 3.94 -48.12 5.80
N LEU A 17 3.30 -47.67 6.87
CA LEU A 17 1.98 -46.96 6.83
C LEU A 17 1.97 -45.58 7.49
N LEU A 18 3.12 -44.98 7.76
CA LEU A 18 3.21 -43.61 8.30
C LEU A 18 3.89 -42.62 7.39
N GLY A 19 3.96 -42.89 6.09
CA GLY A 19 4.61 -42.03 5.09
C GLY A 19 3.71 -41.45 3.99
N GLY A 20 2.39 -41.47 4.19
CA GLY A 20 1.43 -41.00 3.21
C GLY A 20 0.57 -39.86 3.73
N GLY A 21 1.17 -38.86 4.36
CA GLY A 21 0.54 -37.55 4.45
C GLY A 21 0.49 -37.01 3.02
N ALA A 22 -0.65 -37.22 2.32
CA ALA A 22 -0.92 -36.44 1.11
C ALA A 22 -0.74 -34.98 1.52
N ALA A 23 0.30 -34.34 0.97
CA ALA A 23 0.42 -32.91 1.05
C ALA A 23 -0.90 -32.35 0.49
N ARG A 24 -1.78 -31.95 1.40
CA ARG A 24 -2.98 -31.21 1.00
C ARG A 24 -2.43 -30.04 0.27
N ALA A 25 -2.69 -29.95 -1.03
CA ALA A 25 -2.37 -28.75 -1.79
C ALA A 25 -3.11 -27.62 -1.09
N ASP A 26 -2.43 -26.88 -0.27
CA ASP A 26 -3.01 -25.76 0.44
C ASP A 26 -3.52 -24.80 -0.65
N LYS A 27 -4.77 -24.34 -0.49
CA LYS A 27 -5.36 -23.34 -1.37
C LYS A 27 -4.36 -22.16 -1.47
N PRO A 28 -4.05 -21.66 -2.67
CA PRO A 28 -3.19 -20.50 -2.81
C PRO A 28 -3.64 -19.36 -1.92
N LEU A 29 -2.71 -18.73 -1.21
CA LEU A 29 -3.01 -17.51 -0.48
C LEU A 29 -3.35 -16.39 -1.46
N THR A 30 -4.42 -15.66 -1.19
CA THR A 30 -4.85 -14.53 -2.01
C THR A 30 -4.40 -13.22 -1.38
N LEU A 31 -3.54 -12.48 -2.10
CA LEU A 31 -2.97 -11.21 -1.65
C LEU A 31 -3.48 -10.05 -2.49
N GLY A 32 -4.22 -9.12 -1.87
CA GLY A 32 -4.63 -7.86 -2.48
C GLY A 32 -3.48 -6.87 -2.56
N VAL A 33 -3.27 -6.28 -3.74
CA VAL A 33 -2.25 -5.26 -4.00
C VAL A 33 -2.83 -4.14 -4.86
N SER A 34 -2.31 -2.92 -4.73
CA SER A 34 -2.68 -1.82 -5.62
C SER A 34 -1.86 -1.86 -6.91
N VAL A 35 -2.47 -1.40 -8.02
CA VAL A 35 -1.74 -1.13 -9.26
C VAL A 35 -0.54 -0.21 -9.03
N GLY A 36 0.58 -0.45 -9.70
CA GLY A 36 1.75 0.40 -9.63
C GLY A 36 3.05 -0.34 -9.30
N LEU A 37 4.12 0.40 -8.97
CA LEU A 37 5.44 -0.19 -8.70
C LEU A 37 5.44 -1.18 -7.52
N GLY A 38 4.53 -1.00 -6.55
CA GLY A 38 4.37 -1.94 -5.44
C GLY A 38 3.97 -3.34 -5.90
N ASN A 39 3.13 -3.44 -6.93
CA ASN A 39 2.74 -4.72 -7.51
C ASN A 39 3.92 -5.43 -8.19
N VAL A 40 4.75 -4.70 -8.94
CA VAL A 40 5.96 -5.28 -9.57
C VAL A 40 6.88 -5.91 -8.53
N ALA A 41 7.08 -5.25 -7.39
CA ALA A 41 7.86 -5.82 -6.28
C ALA A 41 7.19 -7.09 -5.70
N MET A 42 5.87 -7.10 -5.59
CA MET A 42 5.12 -8.26 -5.11
C MET A 42 5.14 -9.45 -6.08
N GLU A 43 5.15 -9.22 -7.39
CA GLU A 43 5.34 -10.29 -8.38
C GLU A 43 6.68 -11.01 -8.19
N ILE A 44 7.75 -10.26 -7.88
CA ILE A 44 9.05 -10.84 -7.56
C ILE A 44 8.96 -11.66 -6.27
N ALA A 45 8.38 -11.08 -5.21
CA ALA A 45 8.23 -11.75 -3.93
C ALA A 45 7.41 -13.05 -4.04
N VAL A 46 6.35 -13.06 -4.85
CA VAL A 46 5.53 -14.25 -5.12
C VAL A 46 6.31 -15.34 -5.84
N ARG A 47 7.18 -15.00 -6.81
CA ARG A 47 8.06 -15.99 -7.44
C ARG A 47 9.00 -16.66 -6.43
N GLU A 48 9.61 -15.86 -5.55
CA GLU A 48 10.50 -16.37 -4.51
C GLU A 48 9.73 -17.22 -3.47
N ALA A 49 8.54 -16.82 -3.08
CA ALA A 49 7.67 -17.57 -2.19
C ALA A 49 7.30 -18.94 -2.80
N ARG A 50 6.97 -18.96 -4.10
CA ARG A 50 6.64 -20.21 -4.82
C ARG A 50 7.85 -21.15 -4.90
N ALA A 51 9.05 -20.64 -5.10
CA ALA A 51 10.27 -21.44 -5.06
C ALA A 51 10.50 -22.09 -3.69
N GLN A 52 9.92 -21.53 -2.62
CA GLN A 52 9.96 -22.06 -1.26
C GLN A 52 8.70 -22.89 -0.90
N GLY A 53 7.83 -23.19 -1.86
CA GLY A 53 6.66 -24.03 -1.68
C GLY A 53 5.39 -23.28 -1.21
N LEU A 54 5.43 -21.95 -1.13
CA LEU A 54 4.26 -21.12 -0.79
C LEU A 54 3.60 -20.59 -2.08
N ASP A 55 2.41 -21.08 -2.40
CA ASP A 55 1.65 -20.56 -3.55
C ASP A 55 0.83 -19.34 -3.15
N VAL A 56 1.08 -18.22 -3.83
CA VAL A 56 0.40 -16.94 -3.60
C VAL A 56 -0.17 -16.44 -4.93
N LYS A 57 -1.44 -16.02 -4.89
CA LYS A 57 -2.15 -15.38 -5.99
C LYS A 57 -2.29 -13.88 -5.69
N LEU A 58 -1.74 -13.04 -6.55
CA LEU A 58 -1.97 -11.59 -6.48
C LEU A 58 -3.33 -11.25 -7.10
N VAL A 59 -4.04 -10.33 -6.45
CA VAL A 59 -5.28 -9.71 -6.92
C VAL A 59 -5.05 -8.20 -6.93
N GLU A 60 -5.04 -7.61 -8.12
CA GLU A 60 -4.84 -6.17 -8.28
C GLU A 60 -6.13 -5.39 -8.12
N PHE A 61 -6.01 -4.25 -7.45
CA PHE A 61 -7.09 -3.30 -7.23
C PHE A 61 -6.70 -1.91 -7.72
N SER A 62 -7.66 -1.22 -8.31
CA SER A 62 -7.54 0.18 -8.75
C SER A 62 -8.16 1.18 -7.77
N ASP A 63 -8.59 0.74 -6.59
CA ASP A 63 -9.14 1.57 -5.53
C ASP A 63 -8.55 1.19 -4.16
N TYR A 64 -8.76 2.05 -3.16
CA TYR A 64 -8.22 1.84 -1.80
C TYR A 64 -9.20 1.16 -0.84
N ILE A 65 -10.44 0.90 -1.23
CA ILE A 65 -11.48 0.40 -0.33
C ILE A 65 -11.63 -1.11 -0.44
N SER A 66 -11.76 -1.61 -1.67
CA SER A 66 -12.11 -3.02 -1.96
C SER A 66 -11.12 -4.03 -1.37
N GLN A 67 -9.84 -3.65 -1.24
CA GLN A 67 -8.81 -4.53 -0.65
C GLN A 67 -9.07 -4.80 0.84
N ASN A 68 -9.49 -3.78 1.60
CA ASN A 68 -9.83 -3.95 3.01
C ASN A 68 -11.15 -4.70 3.18
N GLU A 69 -12.13 -4.48 2.31
CA GLU A 69 -13.37 -5.24 2.29
C GLU A 69 -13.09 -6.72 2.03
N GLY A 70 -12.26 -7.03 1.03
CA GLY A 70 -11.91 -8.40 0.68
C GLY A 70 -11.18 -9.16 1.79
N VAL A 71 -10.29 -8.51 2.55
CA VAL A 71 -9.67 -9.15 3.72
C VAL A 71 -10.68 -9.30 4.85
N ASN A 72 -11.54 -8.30 5.08
CA ASN A 72 -12.51 -8.33 6.16
C ASN A 72 -13.59 -9.41 5.96
N ASP A 73 -14.05 -9.65 4.73
CA ASP A 73 -15.04 -10.68 4.40
C ASP A 73 -14.42 -12.07 4.12
N GLY A 74 -13.09 -12.16 3.95
CA GLY A 74 -12.34 -13.40 3.75
C GLY A 74 -12.22 -13.83 2.29
N SER A 75 -12.57 -12.99 1.32
CA SER A 75 -12.30 -13.21 -0.11
C SER A 75 -10.81 -13.02 -0.45
N LEU A 76 -10.09 -12.26 0.38
CA LEU A 76 -8.63 -12.15 0.41
C LEU A 76 -8.09 -12.65 1.75
N ASP A 77 -6.92 -13.29 1.74
CA ASP A 77 -6.22 -13.70 2.96
C ASP A 77 -5.42 -12.56 3.59
N ALA A 78 -4.89 -11.66 2.75
CA ALA A 78 -4.15 -10.48 3.19
C ALA A 78 -4.20 -9.37 2.13
N ASN A 79 -3.79 -8.15 2.52
CA ASN A 79 -3.45 -7.10 1.57
C ASN A 79 -2.10 -6.43 1.92
N TYR A 80 -1.50 -5.79 0.91
CA TYR A 80 -0.23 -5.09 1.04
C TYR A 80 -0.23 -3.83 0.16
N TYR A 81 -0.79 -2.71 0.69
CA TYR A 81 -0.89 -1.46 -0.05
C TYR A 81 -0.96 -0.22 0.83
N GLN A 82 -1.30 -0.35 2.11
CA GLN A 82 -1.68 0.74 2.99
C GLN A 82 -0.70 0.93 4.15
N HIS A 83 -0.58 2.16 4.59
CA HIS A 83 0.13 2.53 5.80
C HIS A 83 -0.78 2.50 7.03
N LEU A 84 -0.19 2.45 8.22
CA LEU A 84 -0.93 2.30 9.47
C LEU A 84 -1.99 3.39 9.72
N PRO A 85 -1.73 4.70 9.52
CA PRO A 85 -2.75 5.72 9.73
C PRO A 85 -4.00 5.54 8.85
N TYR A 86 -3.84 5.09 7.59
CA TYR A 86 -4.98 4.80 6.72
C TYR A 86 -5.76 3.57 7.22
N LEU A 87 -5.07 2.47 7.57
CA LEU A 87 -5.70 1.28 8.13
C LEU A 87 -6.54 1.62 9.38
N GLU A 88 -5.97 2.36 10.33
CA GLU A 88 -6.65 2.79 11.55
C GLU A 88 -7.89 3.63 11.26
N SER A 89 -7.81 4.54 10.30
CA SER A 89 -8.93 5.36 9.85
C SER A 89 -10.05 4.48 9.26
N MET A 90 -9.70 3.49 8.43
CA MET A 90 -10.67 2.58 7.82
C MET A 90 -11.32 1.65 8.85
N ILE A 91 -10.55 1.13 9.81
CA ILE A 91 -11.09 0.35 10.94
C ILE A 91 -12.09 1.20 11.74
N ALA A 92 -11.74 2.44 12.07
CA ALA A 92 -12.62 3.33 12.83
C ALA A 92 -13.89 3.68 12.05
N ALA A 93 -13.81 3.89 10.74
CA ALA A 93 -14.95 4.31 9.91
C ALA A 93 -15.90 3.15 9.54
N LYS A 94 -15.36 1.94 9.35
CA LYS A 94 -16.10 0.78 8.79
C LYS A 94 -16.31 -0.36 9.79
N GLY A 95 -15.61 -0.34 10.93
CA GLY A 95 -15.68 -1.44 11.92
C GLY A 95 -14.97 -2.73 11.47
N TYR A 96 -14.01 -2.64 10.57
CA TYR A 96 -13.26 -3.79 10.08
C TYR A 96 -12.47 -4.48 11.20
N LYS A 97 -12.34 -5.82 11.10
CA LYS A 97 -11.54 -6.65 12.01
C LYS A 97 -10.17 -6.95 11.40
N LEU A 98 -9.48 -5.90 10.99
CA LEU A 98 -8.18 -6.00 10.31
C LEU A 98 -7.03 -5.75 11.29
N VAL A 99 -5.93 -6.49 11.13
CA VAL A 99 -4.73 -6.35 11.95
C VAL A 99 -3.49 -6.20 11.06
N PRO A 100 -2.57 -5.25 11.37
CA PRO A 100 -1.28 -5.20 10.73
C PRO A 100 -0.37 -6.27 11.33
N VAL A 101 0.23 -7.12 10.49
CA VAL A 101 1.06 -8.26 10.94
C VAL A 101 2.55 -8.08 10.66
N ALA A 102 2.92 -7.25 9.68
CA ALA A 102 4.32 -6.98 9.39
C ALA A 102 4.51 -5.59 8.77
N LEU A 103 5.74 -5.09 8.91
CA LEU A 103 6.21 -3.86 8.31
C LEU A 103 6.73 -4.14 6.90
N GLY A 104 6.36 -3.29 5.96
CA GLY A 104 6.89 -3.30 4.60
C GLY A 104 7.83 -2.13 4.33
N TYR A 105 7.88 -1.70 3.07
CA TYR A 105 8.69 -0.55 2.66
C TYR A 105 8.00 0.77 3.01
N THR A 106 8.78 1.85 3.02
CA THR A 106 8.27 3.21 3.04
C THR A 106 8.52 3.89 1.70
N SER A 107 7.62 4.80 1.33
CA SER A 107 7.70 5.56 0.09
C SER A 107 7.33 7.01 0.40
N ARG A 108 8.18 7.95 0.02
CA ARG A 108 7.95 9.37 0.26
C ARG A 108 6.88 9.89 -0.68
N MET A 109 5.78 10.42 -0.13
CA MET A 109 4.84 11.20 -0.91
C MET A 109 5.51 12.49 -1.37
N ALA A 110 5.18 12.96 -2.58
CA ALA A 110 5.89 14.07 -3.18
C ALA A 110 4.98 14.89 -4.09
N ILE A 111 5.44 16.09 -4.43
CA ILE A 111 4.79 16.99 -5.40
C ILE A 111 5.40 16.73 -6.77
N TYR A 112 4.58 16.37 -7.74
CA TYR A 112 4.97 16.09 -9.10
C TYR A 112 4.28 17.05 -10.09
N SER A 113 4.90 17.26 -11.23
CA SER A 113 4.32 18.02 -12.35
C SER A 113 4.80 17.45 -13.69
N LYS A 114 3.93 17.52 -14.71
CA LYS A 114 4.30 17.33 -16.11
C LYS A 114 4.63 18.65 -16.82
N LYS A 115 4.17 19.76 -16.23
CA LYS A 115 4.24 21.10 -16.84
C LYS A 115 5.40 21.94 -16.31
N HIS A 116 5.82 21.71 -15.06
CA HIS A 116 6.81 22.53 -14.34
C HIS A 116 7.96 21.67 -13.84
N ARG A 117 9.14 22.26 -13.72
CA ARG A 117 10.37 21.57 -13.27
C ARG A 117 10.84 22.00 -11.89
N ALA A 118 10.25 23.06 -11.33
CA ALA A 118 10.54 23.55 -9.99
C ALA A 118 9.28 24.15 -9.36
N LEU A 119 9.17 24.14 -8.02
CA LEU A 119 8.06 24.80 -7.30
C LEU A 119 7.92 26.28 -7.62
N ALA A 120 9.05 26.95 -7.88
CA ALA A 120 9.07 28.38 -8.24
C ALA A 120 8.34 28.68 -9.57
N GLU A 121 8.26 27.71 -10.47
CA GLU A 121 7.61 27.85 -11.80
C GLU A 121 6.09 27.69 -11.74
N LEU A 122 5.53 27.20 -10.61
CA LEU A 122 4.08 27.12 -10.47
C LEU A 122 3.47 28.52 -10.57
N PRO A 123 2.47 28.78 -11.43
CA PRO A 123 1.85 30.09 -11.52
C PRO A 123 0.96 30.39 -10.31
N ASP A 124 0.63 31.66 -10.10
CA ASP A 124 -0.44 32.03 -9.19
C ASP A 124 -1.76 31.43 -9.69
N GLY A 125 -2.54 30.86 -8.77
CA GLY A 125 -3.76 30.12 -9.11
C GLY A 125 -3.52 28.73 -9.68
N ALA A 126 -2.30 28.17 -9.57
CA ALA A 126 -2.00 26.81 -10.01
C ALA A 126 -2.97 25.78 -9.40
N ALA A 127 -3.40 24.83 -10.22
CA ALA A 127 -4.26 23.73 -9.82
C ALA A 127 -3.40 22.58 -9.23
N ILE A 128 -3.69 22.18 -7.99
CA ILE A 128 -2.98 21.11 -7.28
C ILE A 128 -3.97 19.98 -6.98
N ALA A 129 -3.71 18.79 -7.52
CA ALA A 129 -4.49 17.58 -7.21
C ALA A 129 -3.86 16.80 -6.05
N TYR A 130 -4.69 16.14 -5.23
CA TYR A 130 -4.25 15.25 -4.14
C TYR A 130 -5.38 14.28 -3.73
N PRO A 131 -5.06 13.20 -2.96
CA PRO A 131 -6.05 12.21 -2.53
C PRO A 131 -7.15 12.80 -1.65
N ASN A 132 -8.39 12.31 -1.82
CA ASN A 132 -9.58 12.79 -1.12
C ASN A 132 -9.95 12.01 0.15
N ASP A 133 -9.18 10.96 0.51
CA ASP A 133 -9.39 10.31 1.79
C ASP A 133 -8.79 11.15 2.93
N PRO A 134 -9.43 11.16 4.12
CA PRO A 134 -9.07 12.11 5.18
C PRO A 134 -7.60 12.05 5.61
N VAL A 135 -6.98 10.86 5.57
CA VAL A 135 -5.59 10.69 6.01
C VAL A 135 -4.61 11.22 4.99
N ASN A 136 -4.79 10.85 3.71
CA ASN A 136 -3.91 11.30 2.64
C ASN A 136 -4.17 12.76 2.25
N THR A 137 -5.39 13.29 2.42
CA THR A 137 -5.66 14.74 2.36
C THR A 137 -4.79 15.48 3.37
N GLY A 138 -4.85 15.09 4.65
CA GLY A 138 -4.05 15.73 5.69
C GLY A 138 -2.55 15.61 5.43
N HIS A 139 -2.10 14.44 4.98
CA HIS A 139 -0.71 14.23 4.60
C HIS A 139 -0.27 15.13 3.44
N ALA A 140 -1.07 15.22 2.38
CA ALA A 140 -0.78 16.10 1.24
C ALA A 140 -0.71 17.57 1.64
N LEU A 141 -1.60 18.05 2.50
CA LEU A 141 -1.57 19.42 3.01
C LEU A 141 -0.32 19.72 3.85
N LEU A 142 0.13 18.75 4.66
CA LEU A 142 1.40 18.88 5.39
C LEU A 142 2.60 19.00 4.45
N ILE A 143 2.62 18.23 3.36
CA ILE A 143 3.69 18.30 2.35
C ILE A 143 3.66 19.65 1.63
N LEU A 144 2.49 20.18 1.28
CA LEU A 144 2.35 21.51 0.69
C LEU A 144 2.84 22.61 1.64
N GLN A 145 2.59 22.47 2.95
CA GLN A 145 3.15 23.37 3.98
C GLN A 145 4.67 23.22 4.09
N GLU A 146 5.18 22.00 4.16
CA GLU A 146 6.62 21.73 4.23
C GLU A 146 7.37 22.29 3.01
N ALA A 147 6.72 22.27 1.85
CA ALA A 147 7.21 22.88 0.60
C ALA A 147 7.08 24.42 0.57
N GLY A 148 6.49 25.04 1.59
CA GLY A 148 6.31 26.48 1.68
C GLY A 148 5.21 27.06 0.77
N LEU A 149 4.31 26.21 0.26
CA LEU A 149 3.24 26.62 -0.67
C LEU A 149 1.99 27.13 0.05
N ILE A 150 1.72 26.63 1.27
CA ILE A 150 0.60 27.04 2.12
C ILE A 150 1.06 27.13 3.60
N THR A 151 0.21 27.70 4.44
CA THR A 151 0.35 27.62 5.89
C THR A 151 -0.92 27.02 6.48
N LEU A 152 -0.77 26.08 7.40
CA LEU A 152 -1.87 25.47 8.14
C LEU A 152 -1.96 26.08 9.55
N LYS A 153 -3.12 25.93 10.20
CA LYS A 153 -3.26 26.19 11.63
C LYS A 153 -2.24 25.36 12.42
N PRO A 154 -1.74 25.86 13.56
CA PRO A 154 -0.89 25.07 14.46
C PRO A 154 -1.56 23.75 14.86
N ASP A 155 -0.76 22.73 15.11
CA ASP A 155 -1.13 21.46 15.74
C ASP A 155 -2.23 20.61 15.06
N VAL A 156 -2.62 20.93 13.81
CA VAL A 156 -3.61 20.14 13.07
C VAL A 156 -3.10 18.75 12.67
N GLY A 157 -1.78 18.63 12.46
CA GLY A 157 -1.11 17.38 12.11
C GLY A 157 -1.75 16.68 10.91
N THR A 158 -1.80 15.35 10.95
CA THR A 158 -2.37 14.51 9.87
C THR A 158 -3.89 14.58 9.74
N LYS A 159 -4.57 15.35 10.58
CA LYS A 159 -6.01 15.61 10.48
C LYS A 159 -6.33 16.91 9.73
N ALA A 160 -5.31 17.56 9.15
CA ALA A 160 -5.47 18.80 8.40
C ALA A 160 -6.50 18.65 7.27
N THR A 161 -7.31 19.69 7.09
CA THR A 161 -8.29 19.84 6.03
C THR A 161 -8.08 21.18 5.34
N LEU A 162 -8.72 21.42 4.20
CA LEU A 162 -8.66 22.72 3.53
C LEU A 162 -9.15 23.90 4.42
N ARG A 163 -10.01 23.63 5.42
CA ARG A 163 -10.46 24.64 6.39
C ARG A 163 -9.36 25.10 7.35
N ASP A 164 -8.27 24.38 7.40
CA ASP A 164 -7.14 24.65 8.26
C ASP A 164 -6.03 25.44 7.55
N VAL A 165 -6.20 25.71 6.25
CA VAL A 165 -5.29 26.57 5.48
C VAL A 165 -5.50 28.02 5.91
N THR A 166 -4.47 28.61 6.57
CA THR A 166 -4.49 29.99 7.05
C THR A 166 -3.81 30.98 6.08
N ALA A 167 -2.91 30.48 5.22
CA ALA A 167 -2.33 31.27 4.16
C ALA A 167 -2.13 30.43 2.89
N ASN A 168 -2.49 31.04 1.76
CA ASN A 168 -2.30 30.52 0.41
C ASN A 168 -1.86 31.68 -0.49
N PRO A 169 -0.60 32.14 -0.35
CA PRO A 169 -0.12 33.39 -0.96
C PRO A 169 -0.18 33.34 -2.49
N ARG A 170 -0.04 32.14 -3.10
CA ARG A 170 -0.09 31.94 -4.53
C ARG A 170 -1.50 31.63 -5.06
N LYS A 171 -2.54 31.70 -4.20
CA LYS A 171 -3.94 31.43 -4.56
C LYS A 171 -4.13 30.08 -5.24
N LEU A 172 -3.39 29.05 -4.81
CA LEU A 172 -3.49 27.69 -5.35
C LEU A 172 -4.92 27.18 -5.29
N ARG A 173 -5.35 26.49 -6.32
CA ARG A 173 -6.67 25.84 -6.40
C ARG A 173 -6.50 24.36 -6.13
N PHE A 174 -7.29 23.81 -5.24
CA PHE A 174 -7.16 22.44 -4.78
C PHE A 174 -8.21 21.56 -5.44
N ARG A 175 -7.77 20.36 -5.87
CA ARG A 175 -8.61 19.35 -6.51
C ARG A 175 -8.43 18.02 -5.79
N GLU A 176 -9.43 17.66 -4.99
CA GLU A 176 -9.48 16.37 -4.30
C GLU A 176 -9.97 15.29 -5.25
N LEU A 177 -9.22 14.19 -5.36
CA LEU A 177 -9.52 13.05 -6.24
C LEU A 177 -9.30 11.75 -5.48
N GLU A 178 -9.95 10.67 -5.92
CA GLU A 178 -9.63 9.34 -5.43
C GLU A 178 -8.13 9.05 -5.66
N GLY A 179 -7.45 8.47 -4.63
CA GLY A 179 -5.98 8.42 -4.58
C GLY A 179 -5.33 7.74 -5.78
N SER A 180 -5.91 6.67 -6.30
CA SER A 180 -5.36 5.92 -7.43
C SER A 180 -5.40 6.70 -8.77
N ILE A 181 -6.29 7.67 -8.90
CA ILE A 181 -6.44 8.46 -10.14
C ILE A 181 -5.72 9.81 -10.11
N VAL A 182 -5.21 10.25 -8.94
CA VAL A 182 -4.52 11.55 -8.80
C VAL A 182 -3.38 11.70 -9.81
N ALA A 183 -2.60 10.64 -10.06
CA ALA A 183 -1.47 10.70 -10.99
C ALA A 183 -1.91 10.97 -12.43
N ARG A 184 -3.09 10.49 -12.85
CA ARG A 184 -3.65 10.74 -14.18
C ARG A 184 -4.06 12.20 -14.37
N ALA A 185 -4.44 12.88 -13.29
CA ALA A 185 -4.79 14.29 -13.34
C ALA A 185 -3.60 15.21 -13.67
N LEU A 186 -2.35 14.70 -13.64
CA LEU A 186 -1.15 15.47 -14.00
C LEU A 186 -1.17 16.02 -15.44
N ASP A 187 -2.01 15.49 -16.32
CA ASP A 187 -2.21 16.04 -17.65
C ASP A 187 -3.04 17.34 -17.63
N ASP A 188 -3.94 17.48 -16.65
CA ASP A 188 -4.91 18.58 -16.55
C ASP A 188 -4.49 19.65 -15.53
N VAL A 189 -3.84 19.23 -14.41
CA VAL A 189 -3.44 20.15 -13.33
C VAL A 189 -2.00 20.63 -13.49
N ASP A 190 -1.61 21.61 -12.67
CA ASP A 190 -0.24 22.14 -12.66
C ASP A 190 0.70 21.28 -11.84
N ALA A 191 0.22 20.67 -10.75
CA ALA A 191 0.96 19.69 -9.96
C ALA A 191 0.01 18.75 -9.22
N ALA A 192 0.56 17.63 -8.72
CA ALA A 192 -0.16 16.68 -7.87
C ALA A 192 0.70 16.21 -6.70
N VAL A 193 0.08 16.01 -5.54
CA VAL A 193 0.72 15.42 -4.35
C VAL A 193 0.33 13.95 -4.29
N ILE A 194 1.28 13.06 -4.50
CA ILE A 194 1.01 11.63 -4.67
C ILE A 194 2.26 10.78 -4.38
N TYR A 195 2.08 9.49 -4.19
CA TYR A 195 3.18 8.53 -4.02
C TYR A 195 3.85 8.20 -5.37
N PRO A 196 5.20 7.98 -5.38
CA PRO A 196 5.99 7.74 -6.59
C PRO A 196 5.55 6.49 -7.37
N GLY A 197 4.98 5.48 -6.70
CA GLY A 197 4.47 4.28 -7.35
C GLY A 197 3.37 4.55 -8.36
N PHE A 198 2.50 5.52 -8.10
CA PHE A 198 1.41 5.90 -9.00
C PHE A 198 1.88 6.81 -10.15
N VAL A 199 2.83 7.71 -9.91
CA VAL A 199 3.31 8.59 -10.98
C VAL A 199 4.09 7.82 -12.03
N ALA A 200 4.80 6.76 -11.66
CA ALA A 200 5.49 5.89 -12.60
C ALA A 200 4.52 5.25 -13.62
N VAL A 201 3.34 4.81 -13.16
CA VAL A 201 2.28 4.27 -14.04
C VAL A 201 1.71 5.35 -14.97
N ALA A 202 1.70 6.61 -14.54
CA ALA A 202 1.29 7.75 -15.35
C ALA A 202 2.41 8.28 -16.29
N GLY A 203 3.53 7.55 -16.41
CA GLY A 203 4.66 7.91 -17.27
C GLY A 203 5.53 9.05 -16.74
N VAL A 204 5.41 9.38 -15.45
CA VAL A 204 6.26 10.39 -14.79
C VAL A 204 7.36 9.69 -14.00
N LYS A 205 8.58 10.17 -14.13
CA LYS A 205 9.72 9.62 -13.42
C LYS A 205 9.63 9.95 -11.93
N PRO A 206 9.70 8.96 -11.02
CA PRO A 206 9.65 9.21 -9.57
C PRO A 206 10.71 10.19 -9.07
N GLU A 207 11.89 10.21 -9.69
CA GLU A 207 12.99 11.12 -9.38
C GLU A 207 12.76 12.56 -9.84
N SER A 208 11.71 12.84 -10.64
CA SER A 208 11.37 14.18 -11.11
C SER A 208 10.48 14.97 -10.16
N ALA A 209 10.34 14.53 -8.90
CA ALA A 209 9.57 15.24 -7.89
C ALA A 209 10.07 16.69 -7.73
N LEU A 210 9.14 17.64 -7.73
CA LEU A 210 9.44 19.05 -7.43
C LEU A 210 9.79 19.24 -5.95
N TYR A 211 9.22 18.41 -5.10
CA TYR A 211 9.46 18.35 -3.66
C TYR A 211 9.06 16.96 -3.15
N ALA A 212 9.85 16.36 -2.28
CA ALA A 212 9.51 15.14 -1.58
C ALA A 212 9.56 15.37 -0.06
N GLU A 213 8.61 14.79 0.68
CA GLU A 213 8.60 14.87 2.14
C GLU A 213 9.93 14.40 2.75
N LYS A 214 10.30 14.98 3.89
CA LYS A 214 11.59 14.68 4.55
C LYS A 214 11.55 13.39 5.35
N ASP A 215 10.44 13.11 6.00
CA ASP A 215 10.25 11.90 6.81
C ASP A 215 8.93 11.20 6.46
N SER A 216 9.07 9.99 5.94
CA SER A 216 7.95 9.11 5.58
C SER A 216 7.80 7.89 6.50
N SER A 217 8.56 7.82 7.59
CA SER A 217 8.61 6.63 8.48
C SER A 217 7.24 6.21 9.00
N ARG A 218 6.39 7.18 9.30
CA ARG A 218 5.01 6.99 9.75
C ARG A 218 4.11 6.30 8.71
N TYR A 219 4.44 6.46 7.43
CA TYR A 219 3.66 5.99 6.29
C TYR A 219 4.23 4.71 5.65
N ALA A 220 5.04 3.96 6.38
CA ALA A 220 5.49 2.66 5.93
C ALA A 220 4.31 1.71 5.72
N ILE A 221 4.30 1.01 4.58
CA ILE A 221 3.26 0.05 4.20
C ILE A 221 3.23 -1.12 5.18
N ARG A 222 2.05 -1.68 5.37
CA ARG A 222 1.80 -2.83 6.25
C ARG A 222 1.30 -4.03 5.46
N TRP A 223 1.70 -5.21 5.89
CA TRP A 223 0.97 -6.43 5.65
C TRP A 223 -0.21 -6.47 6.59
N VAL A 224 -1.40 -6.68 6.04
CA VAL A 224 -2.65 -6.63 6.80
C VAL A 224 -3.45 -7.90 6.54
N THR A 225 -3.96 -8.50 7.60
CA THR A 225 -4.87 -9.65 7.57
C THR A 225 -6.05 -9.42 8.52
N ARG A 226 -6.89 -10.44 8.64
CA ARG A 226 -8.06 -10.47 9.53
C ARG A 226 -7.71 -11.21 10.82
#